data_f30c4d795bbd90be950889f8373bd54e
#
_entry.id   f30c4d795bbd90be950889f8373bd54e
#
_cell.length_a   1.000
_cell.length_b   1.000
_cell.length_c   1.000
_cell.angle_alpha   90.00
_cell.angle_beta   90.00
_cell.angle_gamma   90.00
#
_symmetry.space_group_name_H-M   'P 1'
#
loop_
_entity.id
_entity.type
_entity.pdbx_description
1 polymer ?
#
loop_
_entity_poly.entity_id
_entity_poly.type
_entity_poly.pdbx_seq_one_letter_code
_entity_poly.pdbx_strand_id
1 'polypeptide(L)'
;MLDMGSNAAQHLHDFLGNDKFGCVLADPPWRFENRTGKVAPEHKRLSRYPTMTIEEICALPVADHLEDRAHCYLWVPNALLPWGLRALDAWGFEYKSNLIWHKERKDGGSDGRGVGFYFRNVTEVILFGTRG
;
A
#
# COMPACT_ATOMS: atom_id res chain seq x y z
N MET A 1 -22.20 3.67 -10.57
CA MET A 1 -21.16 3.07 -9.70
C MET A 1 -20.21 4.17 -9.24
N LEU A 2 -19.90 4.18 -7.97
CA LEU A 2 -18.99 5.17 -7.42
C LEU A 2 -17.56 4.87 -7.90
N ASP A 3 -16.89 5.92 -8.39
CA ASP A 3 -15.46 5.87 -8.67
C ASP A 3 -14.72 5.96 -7.35
N MET A 4 -14.31 4.82 -6.81
CA MET A 4 -13.66 4.74 -5.50
C MET A 4 -12.37 5.55 -5.44
N GLY A 5 -11.60 5.60 -6.55
CA GLY A 5 -10.36 6.36 -6.59
C GLY A 5 -10.59 7.85 -6.49
N SER A 6 -11.52 8.38 -7.30
CA SER A 6 -11.88 9.80 -7.29
C SER A 6 -12.49 10.19 -5.94
N ASN A 7 -13.40 9.35 -5.42
CA ASN A 7 -14.01 9.59 -4.13
C ASN A 7 -13.00 9.52 -2.98
N ALA A 8 -12.04 8.58 -3.03
CA ALA A 8 -11.04 8.44 -1.99
C ALA A 8 -10.15 9.69 -1.90
N ALA A 9 -9.75 10.25 -3.04
CA ALA A 9 -8.96 11.50 -3.06
C ALA A 9 -9.73 12.65 -2.42
N GLN A 10 -11.00 12.82 -2.79
CA GLN A 10 -11.84 13.87 -2.25
C GLN A 10 -12.11 13.66 -0.76
N HIS A 11 -12.39 12.42 -0.35
CA HIS A 11 -12.61 12.10 1.07
C HIS A 11 -11.38 12.39 1.90
N LEU A 12 -10.19 12.08 1.38
CA LEU A 12 -8.94 12.36 2.10
C LEU A 12 -8.74 13.88 2.28
N HIS A 13 -8.95 14.66 1.23
CA HIS A 13 -8.90 16.12 1.31
C HIS A 13 -9.90 16.66 2.33
N ASP A 14 -11.14 16.19 2.27
CA ASP A 14 -12.20 16.68 3.15
C ASP A 14 -11.89 16.35 4.61
N PHE A 15 -11.36 15.14 4.85
CA PHE A 15 -11.03 14.70 6.20
C PHE A 15 -9.84 15.46 6.79
N LEU A 16 -8.80 15.67 6.00
CA LEU A 16 -7.57 16.30 6.48
C LEU A 16 -7.64 17.84 6.47
N GLY A 17 -8.46 18.41 5.60
CA GLY A 17 -8.63 19.86 5.53
C GLY A 17 -7.31 20.56 5.23
N ASN A 18 -6.93 21.50 6.08
CA ASN A 18 -5.68 22.27 5.94
C ASN A 18 -4.53 21.71 6.80
N ASP A 19 -4.75 20.58 7.47
CA ASP A 19 -3.73 19.99 8.32
C ASP A 19 -2.58 19.43 7.50
N LYS A 20 -1.36 19.57 8.05
CA LYS A 20 -0.15 19.03 7.46
C LYS A 20 0.55 18.12 8.46
N PHE A 21 1.14 17.06 7.96
CA PHE A 21 1.71 16.00 8.80
C PHE A 21 3.17 15.74 8.44
N GLY A 22 3.96 15.43 9.46
CA GLY A 22 5.36 15.06 9.29
C GLY A 22 5.59 13.55 9.18
N CYS A 23 4.54 12.75 9.33
CA CYS A 23 4.65 11.30 9.22
C CYS A 23 3.37 10.72 8.65
N VAL A 24 3.56 9.81 7.69
CA VAL A 24 2.45 9.07 7.07
C VAL A 24 2.69 7.58 7.26
N LEU A 25 1.69 6.88 7.78
CA LEU A 25 1.66 5.42 7.78
C LEU A 25 0.49 5.01 6.89
N ALA A 26 0.77 4.32 5.81
CA ALA A 26 -0.23 4.00 4.81
C ALA A 26 -0.26 2.51 4.50
N ASP A 27 -1.47 1.99 4.37
CA ASP A 27 -1.73 0.62 3.94
C ASP A 27 -2.85 0.67 2.89
N PRO A 28 -2.53 1.05 1.64
CA PRO A 28 -3.54 1.17 0.60
C PRO A 28 -4.21 -0.17 0.26
N PRO A 29 -5.46 -0.13 -0.19
CA PRO A 29 -6.16 -1.35 -0.59
C PRO A 29 -5.71 -1.79 -1.98
N TRP A 30 -4.52 -2.37 -2.05
CA TRP A 30 -3.89 -2.78 -3.30
C TRP A 30 -4.76 -3.77 -4.07
N ARG A 31 -4.78 -3.62 -5.41
CA ARG A 31 -5.47 -4.54 -6.30
C ARG A 31 -4.46 -5.50 -6.91
N PHE A 32 -4.67 -6.80 -6.68
CA PHE A 32 -3.87 -7.85 -7.30
C PHE A 32 -4.47 -8.19 -8.66
N GLU A 33 -3.62 -8.26 -9.70
CA GLU A 33 -4.01 -8.73 -11.01
C GLU A 33 -3.35 -10.07 -11.27
N ASN A 34 -4.14 -11.03 -11.74
CA ASN A 34 -3.67 -12.35 -12.07
C ASN A 34 -3.87 -12.60 -13.56
N ARG A 35 -2.78 -12.79 -14.29
CA ARG A 35 -2.81 -13.02 -15.74
C ARG A 35 -3.50 -14.33 -16.13
N THR A 36 -3.58 -15.30 -15.23
CA THR A 36 -4.20 -16.58 -15.53
C THR A 36 -5.72 -16.57 -15.38
N GLY A 37 -6.28 -15.50 -14.89
CA GLY A 37 -7.71 -15.38 -14.63
C GLY A 37 -8.19 -16.20 -13.44
N LYS A 38 -7.31 -16.95 -12.79
CA LYS A 38 -7.65 -17.69 -11.57
C LYS A 38 -7.48 -16.78 -10.37
N VAL A 39 -8.52 -16.67 -9.56
CA VAL A 39 -8.47 -15.86 -8.35
C VAL A 39 -7.92 -16.70 -7.21
N ALA A 40 -6.77 -16.30 -6.67
CA ALA A 40 -6.22 -16.92 -5.47
C ALA A 40 -7.14 -16.68 -4.27
N PRO A 41 -7.11 -17.53 -3.23
CA PRO A 41 -7.93 -17.32 -2.04
C PRO A 41 -7.77 -15.92 -1.43
N GLU A 42 -6.57 -15.37 -1.48
CA GLU A 42 -6.28 -14.02 -1.02
C GLU A 42 -7.05 -12.97 -1.81
N HIS A 43 -7.18 -13.16 -3.12
CA HIS A 43 -7.94 -12.26 -3.98
C HIS A 43 -9.44 -12.30 -3.63
N LYS A 44 -9.97 -13.47 -3.28
CA LYS A 44 -11.36 -13.59 -2.84
C LYS A 44 -11.60 -12.85 -1.53
N ARG A 45 -10.65 -12.89 -0.61
CA ARG A 45 -10.74 -12.12 0.63
C ARG A 45 -10.70 -10.62 0.37
N LEU A 46 -9.79 -10.20 -0.50
CA LEU A 46 -9.65 -8.79 -0.86
C LEU A 46 -10.84 -8.28 -1.65
N SER A 47 -11.54 -9.15 -2.39
CA SER A 47 -12.73 -8.74 -3.14
C SER A 47 -13.90 -8.32 -2.25
N ARG A 48 -13.84 -8.61 -0.94
CA ARG A 48 -14.83 -8.13 0.02
C ARG A 48 -14.67 -6.65 0.34
N TYR A 49 -13.50 -6.08 0.03
CA TYR A 49 -13.19 -4.69 0.26
C TYR A 49 -12.92 -4.01 -1.06
N PRO A 50 -13.38 -2.76 -1.23
CA PRO A 50 -13.02 -2.01 -2.43
C PRO A 50 -11.50 -1.93 -2.55
N THR A 51 -10.98 -2.31 -3.72
CA THR A 51 -9.56 -2.14 -4.02
C THR A 51 -9.37 -0.93 -4.92
N MET A 52 -8.16 -0.42 -4.97
CA MET A 52 -7.80 0.72 -5.82
C MET A 52 -6.73 0.30 -6.83
N THR A 53 -6.80 0.86 -8.03
CA THR A 53 -5.73 0.68 -9.01
C THR A 53 -4.48 1.42 -8.54
N ILE A 54 -3.32 1.06 -9.13
CA ILE A 54 -2.08 1.78 -8.82
C ILE A 54 -2.19 3.27 -9.19
N GLU A 55 -2.86 3.58 -10.30
CA GLU A 55 -3.08 4.95 -10.73
C GLU A 55 -3.89 5.74 -9.70
N GLU A 56 -4.93 5.13 -9.16
CA GLU A 56 -5.76 5.75 -8.13
C GLU A 56 -4.98 5.98 -6.83
N ILE A 57 -4.17 5.00 -6.42
CA ILE A 57 -3.33 5.12 -5.23
C ILE A 57 -2.30 6.23 -5.40
N CYS A 58 -1.63 6.27 -6.55
CA CYS A 58 -0.66 7.33 -6.86
C CYS A 58 -1.30 8.72 -6.89
N ALA A 59 -2.57 8.79 -7.26
CA ALA A 59 -3.30 10.05 -7.37
C ALA A 59 -3.84 10.57 -6.04
N LEU A 60 -3.72 9.79 -4.94
CA LEU A 60 -4.12 10.28 -3.63
C LEU A 60 -3.32 11.54 -3.27
N PRO A 61 -3.98 12.59 -2.77
CA PRO A 61 -3.32 13.89 -2.55
C PRO A 61 -2.49 13.93 -1.27
N VAL A 62 -1.64 12.94 -1.06
CA VAL A 62 -0.81 12.85 0.15
C VAL A 62 0.13 14.03 0.25
N ALA A 63 0.76 14.41 -0.88
CA ALA A 63 1.74 15.49 -0.90
C ALA A 63 1.16 16.84 -0.42
N ASP A 64 -0.13 17.07 -0.64
CA ASP A 64 -0.79 18.31 -0.25
C ASP A 64 -0.97 18.44 1.27
N HIS A 65 -0.80 17.35 1.99
CA HIS A 65 -0.99 17.30 3.44
C HIS A 65 0.29 16.97 4.19
N LEU A 66 1.45 17.27 3.59
CA LEU A 66 2.75 17.00 4.20
C LEU A 66 3.44 18.29 4.61
N GLU A 67 4.12 18.20 5.73
CA GLU A 67 5.10 19.20 6.12
C GLU A 67 6.29 19.19 5.15
N ASP A 68 7.12 20.24 5.18
CA ASP A 68 8.30 20.32 4.31
C ASP A 68 9.25 19.15 4.54
N ARG A 69 9.34 18.69 5.78
CA ARG A 69 10.06 17.47 6.15
C ARG A 69 9.06 16.44 6.63
N ALA A 70 9.08 15.30 6.00
CA ALA A 70 8.13 14.24 6.33
C ALA A 70 8.72 12.87 6.06
N HIS A 71 8.19 11.89 6.77
CA HIS A 71 8.52 10.47 6.59
C HIS A 71 7.28 9.71 6.16
N CYS A 72 7.47 8.68 5.36
CA CYS A 72 6.39 7.78 4.97
C CYS A 72 6.78 6.33 5.22
N TYR A 73 5.84 5.59 5.80
CA TYR A 73 5.92 4.14 5.96
C TYR A 73 4.76 3.57 5.15
N LEU A 74 5.10 2.88 4.07
CA LEU A 74 4.11 2.38 3.10
C LEU A 74 4.15 0.86 3.04
N TRP A 75 3.07 0.23 3.51
CA TRP A 75 2.90 -1.20 3.39
C TRP A 75 2.64 -1.57 1.94
N VAL A 76 3.37 -2.57 1.43
CA VAL A 76 3.15 -3.08 0.09
C VAL A 76 3.34 -4.60 0.08
N PRO A 77 2.44 -5.35 -0.59
CA PRO A 77 2.65 -6.77 -0.78
C PRO A 77 3.92 -7.04 -1.60
N ASN A 78 4.62 -8.12 -1.29
CA ASN A 78 5.85 -8.47 -2.01
C ASN A 78 5.67 -8.51 -3.52
N ALA A 79 4.56 -9.07 -3.99
CA ALA A 79 4.26 -9.18 -5.41
C ALA A 79 4.05 -7.84 -6.11
N LEU A 80 3.76 -6.79 -5.35
CA LEU A 80 3.46 -5.46 -5.87
C LEU A 80 4.54 -4.43 -5.50
N LEU A 81 5.72 -4.89 -5.11
CA LEU A 81 6.81 -4.00 -4.69
C LEU A 81 7.09 -2.86 -5.69
N PRO A 82 7.17 -3.10 -7.00
CA PRO A 82 7.37 -2.00 -7.96
C PRO A 82 6.29 -0.93 -7.88
N TRP A 83 5.03 -1.31 -7.64
CA TRP A 83 3.93 -0.38 -7.48
C TRP A 83 4.04 0.43 -6.19
N GLY A 84 4.53 -0.18 -5.12
CA GLY A 84 4.79 0.52 -3.86
C GLY A 84 5.83 1.61 -4.03
N LEU A 85 6.91 1.31 -4.73
CA LEU A 85 7.95 2.30 -5.03
C LEU A 85 7.40 3.45 -5.86
N ARG A 86 6.55 3.13 -6.84
CA ARG A 86 5.91 4.13 -7.69
C ARG A 86 4.98 5.04 -6.91
N ALA A 87 4.18 4.48 -6.00
CA ALA A 87 3.28 5.27 -5.16
C ALA A 87 4.06 6.19 -4.22
N LEU A 88 5.12 5.67 -3.61
CA LEU A 88 5.98 6.44 -2.71
C LEU A 88 6.55 7.68 -3.42
N ASP A 89 7.05 7.48 -4.63
CA ASP A 89 7.58 8.56 -5.47
C ASP A 89 6.47 9.56 -5.85
N ALA A 90 5.32 9.06 -6.26
CA ALA A 90 4.18 9.90 -6.65
C ALA A 90 3.70 10.79 -5.51
N TRP A 91 3.81 10.31 -4.27
CA TRP A 91 3.43 11.09 -3.08
C TRP A 91 4.51 12.08 -2.63
N GLY A 92 5.63 12.16 -3.36
CA GLY A 92 6.68 13.12 -3.11
C GLY A 92 7.76 12.67 -2.14
N PHE A 93 7.87 11.36 -1.91
CA PHE A 93 8.91 10.80 -1.04
C PHE A 93 10.03 10.15 -1.85
N GLU A 94 11.24 10.24 -1.34
CA GLU A 94 12.39 9.50 -1.86
C GLU A 94 12.56 8.24 -1.03
N TYR A 95 12.61 7.09 -1.71
CA TYR A 95 12.83 5.81 -1.05
C TYR A 95 14.21 5.79 -0.36
N LYS A 96 14.25 5.36 0.89
CA LYS A 96 15.50 5.30 1.66
C LYS A 96 15.82 3.91 2.16
N SER A 97 14.81 3.18 2.64
CA SER A 97 15.02 1.88 3.24
C SER A 97 13.69 1.13 3.33
N ASN A 98 13.71 -0.03 3.95
CA ASN A 98 12.48 -0.79 4.19
C ASN A 98 12.58 -1.54 5.52
N LEU A 99 11.41 -1.88 6.02
CA LEU A 99 11.24 -2.77 7.16
C LEU A 99 10.57 -4.03 6.67
N ILE A 100 10.92 -5.14 7.25
CA ILE A 100 10.30 -6.43 6.91
C ILE A 100 9.45 -6.89 8.09
N TRP A 101 8.16 -7.08 7.81
CA TRP A 101 7.24 -7.64 8.78
C TRP A 101 7.19 -9.15 8.59
N HIS A 102 7.68 -9.89 9.58
CA HIS A 102 7.67 -11.35 9.56
C HIS A 102 6.38 -11.85 10.21
N LYS A 103 5.58 -12.59 9.45
CA LYS A 103 4.32 -13.15 9.93
C LYS A 103 4.58 -14.49 10.61
N GLU A 104 4.11 -14.60 11.86
CA GLU A 104 4.21 -15.83 12.64
C GLU A 104 2.82 -16.27 13.09
N ARG A 105 2.62 -17.58 13.20
CA ARG A 105 1.44 -18.13 13.84
C ARG A 105 1.60 -18.05 15.35
N LYS A 106 0.48 -18.20 16.08
CA LYS A 106 0.50 -18.18 17.54
C LYS A 106 1.40 -19.26 18.14
N ASP A 107 1.62 -20.36 17.42
CA ASP A 107 2.48 -21.45 17.85
C ASP A 107 3.96 -21.24 17.53
N GLY A 108 4.32 -20.07 17.00
CA GLY A 108 5.69 -19.75 16.60
C GLY A 108 6.08 -20.25 15.23
N GLY A 109 5.20 -21.00 14.57
CA GLY A 109 5.46 -21.48 13.21
C GLY A 109 5.23 -20.40 12.16
N SER A 110 5.75 -20.66 10.96
CA SER A 110 5.58 -19.76 9.83
C SER A 110 4.11 -19.67 9.40
N ASP A 111 3.62 -18.45 9.16
CA ASP A 111 2.26 -18.25 8.62
C ASP A 111 2.29 -18.38 7.09
N GLY A 112 2.75 -19.50 6.60
CA GLY A 112 2.92 -19.77 5.18
C GLY A 112 1.65 -20.20 4.46
N ARG A 113 0.55 -19.48 4.61
CA ARG A 113 -0.68 -19.73 3.87
C ARG A 113 -0.56 -19.14 2.46
N GLY A 114 -1.07 -19.88 1.49
CA GLY A 114 -0.98 -19.48 0.10
C GLY A 114 0.34 -19.91 -0.53
N VAL A 115 0.39 -19.90 -1.85
CA VAL A 115 1.53 -20.44 -2.61
C VAL A 115 2.39 -19.32 -3.25
N GLY A 116 1.91 -18.07 -3.27
CA GLY A 116 2.58 -17.00 -4.01
C GLY A 116 2.57 -17.24 -5.50
N PHE A 117 3.25 -16.39 -6.27
CA PHE A 117 3.38 -16.60 -7.72
C PHE A 117 4.52 -17.54 -8.07
N TYR A 118 5.66 -17.41 -7.40
CA TYR A 118 6.83 -18.26 -7.59
C TYR A 118 7.33 -18.81 -6.26
N PHE A 119 7.34 -17.97 -5.23
CA PHE A 119 7.78 -18.33 -3.90
C PHE A 119 6.70 -18.01 -2.89
N ARG A 120 6.57 -18.84 -1.89
CA ARG A 120 5.70 -18.58 -0.76
C ARG A 120 6.33 -17.49 0.12
N ASN A 121 5.57 -16.45 0.43
CA ASN A 121 6.04 -15.35 1.27
C ASN A 121 5.36 -15.37 2.63
N VAL A 122 6.16 -15.25 3.68
CA VAL A 122 5.68 -15.09 5.06
C VAL A 122 5.99 -13.70 5.59
N THR A 123 6.39 -12.80 4.70
CA THR A 123 6.77 -11.43 5.05
C THR A 123 5.93 -10.43 4.28
N GLU A 124 5.85 -9.22 4.84
CA GLU A 124 5.36 -8.05 4.15
C GLU A 124 6.43 -6.97 4.22
N VAL A 125 6.46 -6.10 3.22
CA VAL A 125 7.44 -5.02 3.13
C VAL A 125 6.78 -3.71 3.52
N ILE A 126 7.48 -2.94 4.35
CA ILE A 126 7.09 -1.57 4.65
C ILE A 126 8.18 -0.68 4.06
N LEU A 127 7.85 0.05 3.01
CA LEU A 127 8.79 0.98 2.39
C LEU A 127 8.91 2.23 3.24
N PHE A 128 10.14 2.68 3.44
CA PHE A 128 10.42 3.93 4.15
C PHE A 128 10.98 4.96 3.19
N GLY A 129 10.35 6.12 3.15
CA GLY A 129 10.79 7.24 2.35
C GLY A 129 10.80 8.54 3.11
N THR A 130 11.54 9.51 2.60
CA THR A 130 11.65 10.83 3.22
C THR A 130 11.34 11.92 2.20
N ARG A 131 10.86 13.04 2.71
CA ARG A 131 10.69 14.29 1.99
C ARG A 131 11.46 15.38 2.76
N GLY A 132 12.22 16.16 2.03
CA GLY A 132 13.05 17.23 2.63
C GLY A 132 14.42 16.75 3.08
#